data_338d379c329f4b75d82f663409b2f142
#
_entry.id   338d379c329f4b75d82f663409b2f142
#
_cell.length_a   1.000
_cell.length_b   1.000
_cell.length_c   1.000
_cell.angle_alpha   90.00
_cell.angle_beta   90.00
_cell.angle_gamma   90.00
#
_symmetry.space_group_name_H-M   'P 1'
#
loop_
_entity.id
_entity.type
_entity.pdbx_description
1 polymer ?
#
loop_
_entity_poly.entity_id
_entity_poly.type
_entity_poly.pdbx_seq_one_letter_code
_entity_poly.pdbx_strand_id
1 'polypeptide(L)'
;KTPGKFNSSHVALDDFTASISLKAFRQDTLNAAVRRLSFKERSGFDLKRFAFQVVANNKSLSIKDFMLELPNSTLTLEGPSLKYDSLQSIPSFTDDLTCQGNLMGSVCPKDLSAFLPPLEGIDDPMSVNLRYEGKGAEMSIPEIRLYNRKYMRFMANAAIRHWQGDGQEMQLEADLSRMHIPAEGLSYLSDKLKGIIPDIVGKLGHVDLKGNVRGSDTKLKVGGLLRTASGDLEADVTMDTDKNGRRSYSGNLSGVALDLGTLTSNKEKFGHADFNVELKGFNYQGKYPESNIKGVVSSIEYSDYQYKNVTLDGIYKDGGFNGKV
;
A
#
# COMPACT_ATOMS: atom_id res chain seq x y z
N LYS A 1 15.02 24.72 5.20
CA LYS A 1 14.52 23.81 6.26
C LYS A 1 13.01 23.90 6.27
N THR A 2 12.30 22.84 5.93
CA THR A 2 10.85 22.77 6.07
C THR A 2 10.58 22.25 7.49
N PRO A 3 10.00 23.04 8.40
CA PRO A 3 9.63 22.56 9.73
C PRO A 3 8.65 21.39 9.61
N GLY A 4 8.81 20.37 10.45
CA GLY A 4 7.89 19.23 10.48
C GLY A 4 8.15 18.11 9.47
N LYS A 5 9.31 18.09 8.77
CA LYS A 5 9.71 16.98 7.91
C LYS A 5 11.04 16.39 8.37
N PHE A 6 11.08 15.07 8.55
CA PHE A 6 12.29 14.34 8.89
C PHE A 6 13.37 14.52 7.81
N ASN A 7 14.60 14.79 8.27
CA ASN A 7 15.76 14.92 7.40
C ASN A 7 16.88 14.00 7.92
N SER A 8 17.12 12.90 7.23
CA SER A 8 18.13 11.90 7.60
C SER A 8 19.56 12.45 7.67
N SER A 9 19.85 13.55 6.95
CA SER A 9 21.17 14.21 6.96
C SER A 9 21.35 15.18 8.14
N HIS A 10 20.29 15.50 8.89
CA HIS A 10 20.31 16.46 10.00
C HIS A 10 19.34 16.02 11.08
N VAL A 11 19.69 14.96 11.79
CA VAL A 11 18.91 14.44 12.92
C VAL A 11 19.28 15.20 14.18
N ALA A 12 18.27 15.75 14.88
CA ALA A 12 18.45 16.42 16.15
C ALA A 12 17.53 15.77 17.19
N LEU A 13 18.13 15.18 18.22
CA LEU A 13 17.43 14.44 19.25
C LEU A 13 17.41 15.26 20.55
N ASP A 14 16.21 15.44 21.08
CA ASP A 14 15.96 16.01 22.41
C ASP A 14 15.41 14.90 23.32
N ASP A 15 15.54 15.05 24.64
CA ASP A 15 15.05 14.11 25.67
C ASP A 15 15.57 12.66 25.46
N PHE A 16 16.80 12.53 24.99
CA PHE A 16 17.39 11.23 24.70
C PHE A 16 17.66 10.42 25.97
N THR A 17 17.14 9.22 26.03
CA THR A 17 17.42 8.25 27.09
C THR A 17 17.70 6.87 26.46
N ALA A 18 18.81 6.25 26.85
CA ALA A 18 19.13 4.89 26.46
C ALA A 18 19.55 4.04 27.66
N SER A 19 18.98 2.83 27.77
CA SER A 19 19.38 1.83 28.76
C SER A 19 19.64 0.51 28.05
N ILE A 20 20.88 0.09 28.00
CA ILE A 20 21.33 -1.12 27.32
C ILE A 20 21.97 -2.05 28.35
N SER A 21 21.71 -3.35 28.25
CA SER A 21 22.38 -4.36 29.04
C SER A 21 22.97 -5.44 28.12
N LEU A 22 24.21 -5.84 28.41
CA LEU A 22 24.91 -6.92 27.75
C LEU A 22 25.13 -8.03 28.77
N LYS A 23 24.41 -9.17 28.63
CA LYS A 23 24.52 -10.31 29.53
C LYS A 23 25.57 -11.32 29.09
N ALA A 24 25.76 -11.49 27.80
CA ALA A 24 26.77 -12.35 27.23
C ALA A 24 27.22 -11.81 25.88
N PHE A 25 28.51 -11.81 25.66
CA PHE A 25 29.15 -11.55 24.37
C PHE A 25 30.37 -12.45 24.26
N ARG A 26 30.23 -13.56 23.54
CA ARG A 26 31.28 -14.57 23.28
C ARG A 26 31.29 -14.87 21.81
N GLN A 27 32.28 -15.62 21.32
CA GLN A 27 32.45 -15.95 19.90
C GLN A 27 31.18 -16.57 19.27
N ASP A 28 30.41 -17.29 20.04
CA ASP A 28 29.24 -18.06 19.59
C ASP A 28 27.92 -17.66 20.22
N THR A 29 27.92 -16.64 21.10
CA THR A 29 26.71 -16.27 21.85
C THR A 29 26.66 -14.78 22.09
N LEU A 30 25.50 -14.18 21.72
CA LEU A 30 25.13 -12.81 22.06
C LEU A 30 23.83 -12.83 22.88
N ASN A 31 23.84 -12.15 24.02
CA ASN A 31 22.62 -11.86 24.78
C ASN A 31 22.67 -10.40 25.24
N ALA A 32 21.94 -9.57 24.56
CA ALA A 32 21.88 -8.12 24.78
C ALA A 32 20.43 -7.65 24.84
N ALA A 33 20.17 -6.61 25.60
CA ALA A 33 18.86 -6.00 25.62
C ALA A 33 18.96 -4.46 25.58
N VAL A 34 18.14 -3.86 24.77
CA VAL A 34 17.75 -2.47 24.90
C VAL A 34 16.52 -2.45 25.80
N ARG A 35 16.69 -2.02 27.04
CA ARG A 35 15.61 -1.96 28.03
C ARG A 35 14.71 -0.76 27.81
N ARG A 36 15.31 0.33 27.34
CA ARG A 36 14.64 1.56 26.98
C ARG A 36 15.51 2.38 26.05
N LEU A 37 14.91 2.83 24.97
CA LEU A 37 15.40 3.91 24.14
C LEU A 37 14.22 4.85 23.91
N SER A 38 14.40 6.13 24.21
CA SER A 38 13.38 7.16 23.97
C SER A 38 14.05 8.47 23.57
N PHE A 39 13.41 9.22 22.70
CA PHE A 39 13.86 10.55 22.26
C PHE A 39 12.72 11.30 21.55
N LYS A 40 12.88 12.60 21.42
CA LYS A 40 12.10 13.43 20.51
C LYS A 40 13.01 13.92 19.39
N GLU A 41 12.57 13.79 18.17
CA GLU A 41 13.27 14.35 17.01
C GLU A 41 12.61 15.66 16.60
N ARG A 42 13.41 16.61 16.16
CA ARG A 42 12.97 18.00 15.87
C ARG A 42 11.88 18.09 14.80
N SER A 43 11.72 17.08 13.92
CA SER A 43 10.62 17.01 12.96
C SER A 43 9.26 16.71 13.57
N GLY A 44 9.21 16.36 14.87
CA GLY A 44 8.00 15.99 15.60
C GLY A 44 7.85 14.49 15.84
N PHE A 45 8.78 13.66 15.37
CA PHE A 45 8.78 12.24 15.73
C PHE A 45 9.16 12.06 17.21
N ASP A 46 8.29 11.40 17.96
CA ASP A 46 8.44 11.23 19.42
C ASP A 46 8.44 9.73 19.75
N LEU A 47 9.60 9.17 20.02
CA LEU A 47 9.76 7.79 20.47
C LEU A 47 9.66 7.73 21.99
N LYS A 48 8.54 7.23 22.50
CA LYS A 48 8.30 7.10 23.96
C LYS A 48 9.06 5.93 24.56
N ARG A 49 9.10 4.80 23.82
CA ARG A 49 9.83 3.62 24.22
C ARG A 49 10.12 2.72 23.03
N PHE A 50 11.35 2.27 22.98
CA PHE A 50 11.76 1.16 22.13
C PHE A 50 12.56 0.20 23.03
N ALA A 51 12.13 -1.04 23.09
CA ALA A 51 12.72 -2.07 23.93
C ALA A 51 12.73 -3.40 23.20
N PHE A 52 13.78 -4.19 23.39
CA PHE A 52 13.87 -5.58 22.91
C PHE A 52 15.06 -6.29 23.56
N GLN A 53 15.04 -7.62 23.55
CA GLN A 53 16.18 -8.47 23.89
C GLN A 53 16.54 -9.29 22.66
N VAL A 54 17.84 -9.30 22.32
CA VAL A 54 18.42 -10.19 21.30
C VAL A 54 19.11 -11.34 21.98
N VAL A 55 18.79 -12.56 21.56
CA VAL A 55 19.52 -13.77 21.90
C VAL A 55 19.95 -14.42 20.59
N ALA A 56 21.25 -14.55 20.38
CA ALA A 56 21.81 -15.12 19.17
C ALA A 56 22.92 -16.14 19.49
N ASN A 57 23.08 -17.10 18.61
CA ASN A 57 24.15 -18.07 18.58
C ASN A 57 24.61 -18.32 17.12
N ASN A 58 25.47 -19.32 16.85
CA ASN A 58 25.98 -19.60 15.51
C ASN A 58 24.90 -20.05 14.50
N LYS A 59 23.69 -20.39 14.93
CA LYS A 59 22.63 -20.98 14.11
C LYS A 59 21.34 -20.18 14.12
N SER A 60 21.18 -19.29 15.08
CA SER A 60 19.92 -18.57 15.23
C SER A 60 20.07 -17.24 15.96
N LEU A 61 19.17 -16.33 15.63
CA LEU A 61 18.93 -15.09 16.35
C LEU A 61 17.42 -15.02 16.67
N SER A 62 17.10 -14.68 17.88
CA SER A 62 15.72 -14.39 18.30
C SER A 62 15.64 -13.03 18.98
N ILE A 63 14.55 -12.34 18.75
CA ILE A 63 14.23 -11.09 19.44
C ILE A 63 13.08 -11.43 20.42
N LYS A 64 13.20 -10.99 21.66
CA LYS A 64 12.20 -11.12 22.70
C LYS A 64 11.81 -9.76 23.21
N ASP A 65 10.62 -9.68 23.81
CA ASP A 65 10.12 -8.49 24.51
C ASP A 65 10.21 -7.22 23.62
N PHE A 66 10.01 -7.39 22.31
CA PHE A 66 9.98 -6.24 21.39
C PHE A 66 8.76 -5.37 21.68
N MET A 67 9.01 -4.11 21.92
CA MET A 67 7.99 -3.10 22.15
C MET A 67 8.41 -1.77 21.53
N LEU A 68 7.53 -1.19 20.74
CA LEU A 68 7.66 0.16 20.20
C LEU A 68 6.45 0.98 20.66
N GLU A 69 6.68 2.06 21.38
CA GLU A 69 5.66 3.00 21.84
C GLU A 69 5.94 4.40 21.27
N LEU A 70 4.96 4.93 20.56
CA LEU A 70 4.85 6.33 20.14
C LEU A 70 3.73 7.00 20.94
N PRO A 71 3.46 8.31 20.80
CA PRO A 71 2.43 8.98 21.60
C PRO A 71 1.05 8.30 21.56
N ASN A 72 0.64 7.78 20.41
CA ASN A 72 -0.68 7.15 20.20
C ASN A 72 -0.58 5.77 19.56
N SER A 73 0.63 5.20 19.47
CA SER A 73 0.87 3.90 18.82
C SER A 73 1.64 2.96 19.74
N THR A 74 1.31 1.67 19.68
CA THR A 74 2.06 0.61 20.37
C THR A 74 2.14 -0.60 19.46
N LEU A 75 3.37 -1.09 19.22
CA LEU A 75 3.64 -2.28 18.44
C LEU A 75 4.45 -3.28 19.26
N THR A 76 4.09 -4.54 19.13
CA THR A 76 4.80 -5.70 19.65
C THR A 76 5.14 -6.65 18.52
N LEU A 77 6.19 -7.44 18.69
CA LEU A 77 6.63 -8.44 17.72
C LEU A 77 6.73 -9.78 18.43
N GLU A 78 5.89 -10.74 18.01
CA GLU A 78 5.84 -12.07 18.59
C GLU A 78 6.58 -13.08 17.72
N GLY A 79 7.36 -13.94 18.38
CA GLY A 79 8.08 -15.05 17.77
C GLY A 79 9.11 -14.66 16.68
N PRO A 80 9.68 -13.44 16.67
CA PRO A 80 10.63 -13.09 15.64
C PRO A 80 11.90 -13.93 15.80
N SER A 81 12.19 -14.68 14.77
CA SER A 81 13.37 -15.53 14.73
C SER A 81 14.01 -15.53 13.36
N LEU A 82 15.33 -15.65 13.36
CA LEU A 82 16.17 -15.78 12.18
C LEU A 82 17.02 -17.02 12.39
N LYS A 83 16.96 -17.97 11.47
CA LYS A 83 17.80 -19.17 11.48
C LYS A 83 18.73 -19.13 10.29
N TYR A 84 19.95 -19.60 10.48
CA TYR A 84 21.00 -19.59 9.47
C TYR A 84 22.04 -20.69 9.79
N ASP A 85 22.74 -21.16 8.78
CA ASP A 85 23.83 -22.11 8.96
C ASP A 85 25.13 -21.45 9.35
N SER A 86 25.34 -20.19 8.96
CA SER A 86 26.49 -19.38 9.28
C SER A 86 26.09 -17.91 9.43
N LEU A 87 26.78 -17.16 10.27
CA LEU A 87 26.63 -15.70 10.36
C LEU A 87 26.87 -14.99 9.01
N GLN A 88 27.65 -15.61 8.12
CA GLN A 88 27.91 -15.10 6.78
C GLN A 88 26.69 -15.21 5.85
N SER A 89 25.74 -16.10 6.15
CA SER A 89 24.49 -16.23 5.42
C SER A 89 23.59 -14.99 5.55
N ILE A 90 23.69 -14.27 6.66
CA ILE A 90 22.80 -13.13 6.97
C ILE A 90 22.94 -12.00 5.94
N PRO A 91 24.13 -11.48 5.60
CA PRO A 91 24.25 -10.40 4.62
C PRO A 91 23.92 -10.81 3.19
N SER A 92 24.09 -12.10 2.87
CA SER A 92 23.90 -12.63 1.52
C SER A 92 22.53 -13.22 1.27
N PHE A 93 21.69 -13.33 2.30
CA PHE A 93 20.34 -13.93 2.25
C PHE A 93 20.33 -15.28 1.51
N THR A 94 21.29 -16.12 1.86
CA THR A 94 21.41 -17.46 1.29
C THR A 94 20.21 -18.34 1.65
N ASP A 95 19.95 -19.41 0.90
CA ASP A 95 18.77 -20.27 1.05
C ASP A 95 18.61 -20.94 2.42
N ASP A 96 19.70 -21.00 3.22
CA ASP A 96 19.66 -21.47 4.59
C ASP A 96 19.07 -20.44 5.59
N LEU A 97 19.01 -19.15 5.17
CA LEU A 97 18.44 -18.10 6.00
C LEU A 97 16.92 -18.20 6.03
N THR A 98 16.34 -18.43 7.19
CA THR A 98 14.89 -18.39 7.39
C THR A 98 14.51 -17.39 8.45
N CYS A 99 13.45 -16.65 8.22
CA CYS A 99 12.90 -15.70 9.20
C CYS A 99 11.40 -15.86 9.35
N GLN A 100 10.89 -15.50 10.51
CA GLN A 100 9.46 -15.43 10.78
C GLN A 100 9.15 -14.46 11.92
N GLY A 101 7.91 -14.02 12.01
CA GLY A 101 7.41 -13.20 13.11
C GLY A 101 5.99 -12.72 12.88
N ASN A 102 5.40 -12.18 13.94
CA ASN A 102 4.07 -11.58 13.91
C ASN A 102 4.13 -10.20 14.58
N LEU A 103 3.94 -9.13 13.79
CA LEU A 103 3.86 -7.76 14.25
C LEU A 103 2.41 -7.41 14.56
N MET A 104 2.14 -7.04 15.80
CA MET A 104 0.80 -6.72 16.27
C MET A 104 0.78 -5.42 17.07
N GLY A 105 -0.38 -4.79 17.09
CA GLY A 105 -0.58 -3.60 17.93
C GLY A 105 -1.58 -2.61 17.36
N SER A 106 -1.35 -1.35 17.71
CA SER A 106 -2.14 -0.22 17.25
C SER A 106 -1.22 0.87 16.74
N VAL A 107 -1.54 1.42 15.57
CA VAL A 107 -0.79 2.51 14.94
C VAL A 107 -1.73 3.68 14.70
N CYS A 108 -1.37 4.84 15.22
CA CYS A 108 -1.99 6.12 14.89
C CYS A 108 -1.21 6.74 13.71
N PRO A 109 -1.82 6.94 12.54
CA PRO A 109 -1.12 7.51 11.39
C PRO A 109 -0.41 8.83 11.67
N LYS A 110 -1.00 9.67 12.50
CA LYS A 110 -0.42 10.95 12.95
C LYS A 110 0.98 10.81 13.56
N ASP A 111 1.26 9.72 14.28
CA ASP A 111 2.59 9.51 14.88
C ASP A 111 3.69 9.32 13.83
N LEU A 112 3.30 9.03 12.57
CA LEU A 112 4.20 8.86 11.43
C LEU A 112 4.28 10.12 10.56
N SER A 113 3.62 11.21 10.93
CA SER A 113 3.52 12.44 10.13
C SER A 113 4.87 13.12 9.86
N ALA A 114 5.85 12.94 10.75
CA ALA A 114 7.21 13.40 10.53
C ALA A 114 7.85 12.83 9.26
N PHE A 115 7.51 11.59 8.92
CA PHE A 115 7.99 10.88 7.70
C PHE A 115 7.02 11.05 6.54
N LEU A 116 5.72 11.04 6.83
CA LEU A 116 4.62 11.12 5.87
C LEU A 116 3.67 12.27 6.28
N PRO A 117 3.99 13.52 5.97
CA PRO A 117 3.22 14.70 6.39
C PRO A 117 1.70 14.63 6.16
N PRO A 118 1.22 13.98 5.08
CA PRO A 118 -0.21 13.81 4.87
C PRO A 118 -0.98 13.11 5.98
N LEU A 119 -0.29 12.31 6.81
CA LEU A 119 -0.91 11.57 7.91
C LEU A 119 -1.20 12.40 9.16
N GLU A 120 -0.72 13.66 9.23
CA GLU A 120 -0.89 14.52 10.40
C GLU A 120 -2.35 14.71 10.85
N GLY A 121 -3.25 14.72 9.88
CA GLY A 121 -4.68 14.87 10.14
C GLY A 121 -5.41 13.61 10.60
N ILE A 122 -4.77 12.42 10.56
CA ILE A 122 -5.40 11.14 10.88
C ILE A 122 -4.96 10.71 12.28
N ASP A 123 -5.76 11.05 13.28
CA ASP A 123 -5.48 10.88 14.70
C ASP A 123 -6.20 9.68 15.35
N ASP A 124 -7.05 8.98 14.62
CA ASP A 124 -7.69 7.75 15.06
C ASP A 124 -6.77 6.54 14.84
N PRO A 125 -6.37 5.78 15.88
CA PRO A 125 -5.50 4.63 15.73
C PRO A 125 -6.20 3.46 15.04
N MET A 126 -5.42 2.67 14.31
CA MET A 126 -5.86 1.41 13.69
C MET A 126 -5.10 0.22 14.29
N SER A 127 -5.79 -0.89 14.51
CA SER A 127 -5.12 -2.13 14.84
C SER A 127 -4.38 -2.69 13.63
N VAL A 128 -3.21 -3.23 13.89
CA VAL A 128 -2.32 -3.83 12.90
C VAL A 128 -2.01 -5.25 13.32
N ASN A 129 -2.12 -6.18 12.38
CA ASN A 129 -1.59 -7.53 12.51
C ASN A 129 -0.94 -7.90 11.18
N LEU A 130 0.35 -8.24 11.23
CA LEU A 130 1.16 -8.59 10.07
C LEU A 130 2.01 -9.79 10.43
N ARG A 131 1.73 -10.95 9.81
CA ARG A 131 2.55 -12.15 9.90
C ARG A 131 3.47 -12.23 8.69
N TYR A 132 4.73 -12.54 8.93
CA TYR A 132 5.72 -12.72 7.89
C TYR A 132 6.54 -13.98 8.11
N GLU A 133 6.98 -14.56 6.99
CA GLU A 133 7.91 -15.67 6.93
C GLU A 133 8.76 -15.54 5.66
N GLY A 134 10.03 -15.90 5.76
CA GLY A 134 10.96 -15.76 4.64
C GLY A 134 12.00 -16.87 4.61
N LYS A 135 12.51 -17.15 3.42
CA LYS A 135 13.59 -18.06 3.17
C LYS A 135 14.49 -17.53 2.03
N GLY A 136 15.76 -17.27 2.33
CA GLY A 136 16.67 -16.67 1.36
C GLY A 136 16.13 -15.37 0.78
N ALA A 137 16.05 -15.31 -0.54
CA ALA A 137 15.53 -14.16 -1.28
C ALA A 137 13.99 -14.16 -1.46
N GLU A 138 13.29 -15.00 -0.72
CA GLU A 138 11.82 -15.08 -0.74
C GLU A 138 11.23 -14.57 0.58
N MET A 139 10.20 -13.74 0.51
CA MET A 139 9.43 -13.24 1.64
C MET A 139 7.94 -13.46 1.38
N SER A 140 7.27 -14.10 2.31
CA SER A 140 5.81 -14.25 2.35
C SER A 140 5.24 -13.46 3.51
N ILE A 141 4.14 -12.76 3.25
CA ILE A 141 3.34 -12.05 4.25
C ILE A 141 1.92 -12.63 4.14
N PRO A 142 1.67 -13.82 4.73
CA PRO A 142 0.41 -14.53 4.58
C PRO A 142 -0.78 -13.78 5.19
N GLU A 143 -0.50 -12.81 6.05
CA GLU A 143 -1.56 -12.04 6.68
C GLU A 143 -1.12 -10.60 6.90
N ILE A 144 -1.91 -9.67 6.34
CA ILE A 144 -1.88 -8.24 6.61
C ILE A 144 -3.30 -7.84 6.99
N ARG A 145 -3.52 -7.41 8.23
CA ARG A 145 -4.79 -6.86 8.69
C ARG A 145 -4.59 -5.48 9.27
N LEU A 146 -5.33 -4.52 8.71
CA LEU A 146 -5.46 -3.19 9.28
C LEU A 146 -6.94 -2.95 9.57
N TYR A 147 -7.25 -2.45 10.76
CA TYR A 147 -8.61 -2.25 11.16
C TYR A 147 -8.77 -1.01 12.03
N ASN A 148 -9.68 -0.13 11.60
CA ASN A 148 -10.27 0.90 12.44
C ASN A 148 -11.79 0.87 12.24
N ARG A 149 -12.54 0.86 13.33
CA ARG A 149 -14.00 0.74 13.30
C ARG A 149 -14.67 1.85 12.48
N LYS A 150 -14.10 3.04 12.50
CA LYS A 150 -14.68 4.25 11.91
C LYS A 150 -14.42 4.34 10.40
N TYR A 151 -13.21 4.02 9.95
CA TYR A 151 -12.86 4.39 8.58
C TYR A 151 -12.27 3.28 7.71
N MET A 152 -11.78 2.14 8.24
CA MET A 152 -11.18 1.15 7.34
C MET A 152 -11.12 -0.27 7.91
N ARG A 153 -11.40 -1.24 7.03
CA ARG A 153 -11.02 -2.66 7.19
C ARG A 153 -10.20 -3.07 5.97
N PHE A 154 -9.01 -3.56 6.21
CA PHE A 154 -8.10 -3.99 5.16
C PHE A 154 -7.56 -5.38 5.50
N MET A 155 -7.61 -6.29 4.53
CA MET A 155 -7.09 -7.66 4.64
C MET A 155 -6.42 -8.05 3.33
N ALA A 156 -5.16 -8.40 3.41
CA ALA A 156 -4.36 -8.79 2.25
C ALA A 156 -3.34 -9.87 2.63
N ASN A 157 -2.75 -10.47 1.62
CA ASN A 157 -1.51 -11.22 1.70
C ASN A 157 -0.57 -10.76 0.59
N ALA A 158 0.72 -11.03 0.73
CA ALA A 158 1.71 -10.70 -0.28
C ALA A 158 2.87 -11.71 -0.25
N ALA A 159 3.53 -11.87 -1.38
CA ALA A 159 4.79 -12.59 -1.50
C ALA A 159 5.72 -11.84 -2.45
N ILE A 160 7.00 -11.83 -2.12
CA ILE A 160 8.06 -11.23 -2.94
C ILE A 160 9.16 -12.27 -3.10
N ARG A 161 9.61 -12.49 -4.33
CA ARG A 161 10.73 -13.37 -4.67
C ARG A 161 11.83 -12.55 -5.35
N HIS A 162 13.07 -12.97 -5.21
CA HIS A 162 14.26 -12.35 -5.82
C HIS A 162 14.43 -10.86 -5.46
N TRP A 163 13.99 -10.48 -4.24
CA TRP A 163 14.01 -9.08 -3.79
C TRP A 163 15.42 -8.51 -3.55
N GLN A 164 16.46 -9.35 -3.59
CA GLN A 164 17.83 -9.00 -3.25
C GLN A 164 18.80 -8.87 -4.42
N GLY A 165 18.31 -8.90 -5.66
CA GLY A 165 19.18 -8.70 -6.81
C GLY A 165 20.12 -9.88 -7.06
N ASP A 166 19.67 -11.10 -6.92
CA ASP A 166 20.36 -12.35 -7.24
C ASP A 166 20.57 -12.56 -8.77
N GLY A 167 20.37 -11.51 -9.56
CA GLY A 167 20.43 -11.53 -11.02
C GLY A 167 19.10 -11.95 -11.67
N GLN A 168 18.11 -12.28 -10.89
CA GLN A 168 16.76 -12.56 -11.36
C GLN A 168 15.86 -11.33 -11.17
N GLU A 169 14.82 -11.23 -11.97
CA GLU A 169 13.82 -10.17 -11.87
C GLU A 169 12.98 -10.37 -10.60
N MET A 170 12.85 -9.33 -9.79
CA MET A 170 11.99 -9.36 -8.61
C MET A 170 10.55 -9.67 -9.01
N GLN A 171 9.94 -10.62 -8.34
CA GLN A 171 8.54 -11.01 -8.53
C GLN A 171 7.71 -10.60 -7.31
N LEU A 172 6.60 -9.94 -7.56
CA LEU A 172 5.60 -9.53 -6.56
C LEU A 172 4.28 -10.27 -6.83
N GLU A 173 3.72 -10.85 -5.79
CA GLU A 173 2.33 -11.33 -5.76
C GLU A 173 1.65 -10.72 -4.54
N ALA A 174 0.46 -10.16 -4.73
CA ALA A 174 -0.36 -9.65 -3.63
C ALA A 174 -1.84 -9.86 -3.93
N ASP A 175 -2.58 -10.32 -2.93
CA ASP A 175 -4.03 -10.47 -3.00
C ASP A 175 -4.67 -9.60 -1.91
N LEU A 176 -5.48 -8.65 -2.34
CA LEU A 176 -6.35 -7.85 -1.50
C LEU A 176 -7.69 -8.58 -1.38
N SER A 177 -7.84 -9.34 -0.31
CA SER A 177 -9.08 -10.12 -0.08
C SER A 177 -10.24 -9.20 0.32
N ARG A 178 -9.95 -8.09 0.98
CA ARG A 178 -10.95 -7.09 1.37
C ARG A 178 -10.30 -5.74 1.72
N MET A 179 -10.83 -4.68 1.12
CA MET A 179 -10.71 -3.32 1.62
C MET A 179 -12.12 -2.74 1.69
N HIS A 180 -12.56 -2.36 2.89
CA HIS A 180 -13.86 -1.74 3.10
C HIS A 180 -13.68 -0.41 3.83
N ILE A 181 -14.20 0.66 3.21
CA ILE A 181 -14.24 2.00 3.77
C ILE A 181 -15.71 2.43 3.77
N PRO A 182 -16.37 2.54 4.93
CA PRO A 182 -17.76 3.00 5.02
C PRO A 182 -17.88 4.47 4.63
N ALA A 183 -19.08 4.93 4.33
CA ALA A 183 -19.34 6.30 3.87
C ALA A 183 -18.76 7.39 4.80
N GLU A 184 -18.96 7.24 6.09
CA GLU A 184 -18.42 8.17 7.10
C GLU A 184 -16.89 8.15 7.12
N GLY A 185 -16.30 6.96 6.96
CA GLY A 185 -14.85 6.78 6.88
C GLY A 185 -14.26 7.39 5.62
N LEU A 186 -14.93 7.24 4.49
CA LEU A 186 -14.51 7.84 3.23
C LEU A 186 -14.55 9.36 3.28
N SER A 187 -15.62 9.94 3.84
CA SER A 187 -15.72 11.38 4.07
C SER A 187 -14.59 11.88 4.98
N TYR A 188 -14.37 11.20 6.11
CA TYR A 188 -13.28 11.53 7.03
C TYR A 188 -11.91 11.52 6.36
N LEU A 189 -11.59 10.44 5.62
CA LEU A 189 -10.29 10.32 4.93
C LEU A 189 -10.15 11.34 3.80
N SER A 190 -11.22 11.63 3.06
CA SER A 190 -11.22 12.62 1.98
C SER A 190 -10.93 14.02 2.50
N ASP A 191 -11.51 14.40 3.63
CA ASP A 191 -11.24 15.70 4.26
C ASP A 191 -9.80 15.80 4.76
N LYS A 192 -9.29 14.74 5.41
CA LYS A 192 -7.94 14.72 6.00
C LYS A 192 -6.84 14.63 4.95
N LEU A 193 -7.11 13.97 3.84
CA LEU A 193 -6.16 13.74 2.72
C LEU A 193 -6.47 14.62 1.51
N LYS A 194 -7.15 15.75 1.72
CA LYS A 194 -7.48 16.70 0.65
C LYS A 194 -6.23 17.17 -0.07
N GLY A 195 -6.28 17.15 -1.41
CA GLY A 195 -5.13 17.49 -2.27
C GLY A 195 -4.12 16.35 -2.46
N ILE A 196 -4.29 15.19 -1.80
CA ILE A 196 -3.46 14.00 -1.94
C ILE A 196 -4.21 12.92 -2.71
N ILE A 197 -5.44 12.64 -2.27
CA ILE A 197 -6.34 11.76 -3.01
C ILE A 197 -7.21 12.59 -3.98
N PRO A 198 -7.53 12.06 -5.17
CA PRO A 198 -8.42 12.75 -6.10
C PRO A 198 -9.79 13.02 -5.50
N ASP A 199 -10.37 14.19 -5.77
CA ASP A 199 -11.70 14.60 -5.26
C ASP A 199 -12.82 13.62 -5.64
N ILE A 200 -12.66 12.90 -6.75
CA ILE A 200 -13.60 11.87 -7.19
C ILE A 200 -13.78 10.75 -6.15
N VAL A 201 -12.75 10.45 -5.36
CA VAL A 201 -12.82 9.40 -4.34
C VAL A 201 -13.87 9.73 -3.27
N GLY A 202 -13.98 10.99 -2.87
CA GLY A 202 -14.98 11.44 -1.91
C GLY A 202 -16.44 11.28 -2.40
N LYS A 203 -16.64 11.17 -3.73
CA LYS A 203 -17.96 11.00 -4.36
C LYS A 203 -18.41 9.55 -4.46
N LEU A 204 -17.55 8.59 -4.13
CA LEU A 204 -17.84 7.16 -4.22
C LEU A 204 -18.87 6.70 -3.16
N GLY A 205 -19.12 7.49 -2.11
CA GLY A 205 -20.02 7.17 -1.02
C GLY A 205 -19.44 6.14 -0.04
N HIS A 206 -19.13 4.94 -0.48
CA HIS A 206 -18.36 3.93 0.23
C HIS A 206 -17.41 3.21 -0.74
N VAL A 207 -16.46 2.45 -0.22
CA VAL A 207 -15.53 1.65 -1.03
C VAL A 207 -15.49 0.23 -0.49
N ASP A 208 -15.79 -0.74 -1.37
CA ASP A 208 -15.48 -2.15 -1.19
C ASP A 208 -14.59 -2.59 -2.35
N LEU A 209 -13.33 -2.90 -2.06
CA LEU A 209 -12.33 -3.29 -3.06
C LEU A 209 -11.78 -4.68 -2.76
N LYS A 210 -11.73 -5.51 -3.80
CA LYS A 210 -10.98 -6.77 -3.86
C LYS A 210 -10.12 -6.75 -5.10
N GLY A 211 -8.93 -7.37 -5.03
CA GLY A 211 -8.07 -7.38 -6.20
C GLY A 211 -6.80 -8.16 -5.98
N ASN A 212 -6.00 -8.21 -7.02
CA ASN A 212 -4.69 -8.83 -7.00
C ASN A 212 -3.70 -8.03 -7.84
N VAL A 213 -2.43 -8.17 -7.49
CA VAL A 213 -1.30 -7.61 -8.22
C VAL A 213 -0.29 -8.73 -8.38
N ARG A 214 0.19 -8.98 -9.60
CA ARG A 214 1.19 -10.01 -9.90
C ARG A 214 2.13 -9.55 -10.98
N GLY A 215 3.41 -9.83 -10.81
CA GLY A 215 4.42 -9.55 -11.82
C GLY A 215 5.71 -9.02 -11.24
N SER A 216 6.39 -8.21 -12.02
CA SER A 216 7.72 -7.69 -11.73
C SER A 216 7.75 -6.16 -11.89
N ASP A 217 8.93 -5.56 -11.74
CA ASP A 217 9.16 -4.13 -11.99
C ASP A 217 9.02 -3.74 -13.48
N THR A 218 9.19 -4.70 -14.39
CA THR A 218 9.01 -4.48 -15.84
C THR A 218 7.61 -4.83 -16.33
N LYS A 219 6.92 -5.79 -15.70
CA LYS A 219 5.60 -6.23 -16.11
C LYS A 219 4.70 -6.51 -14.91
N LEU A 220 3.66 -5.73 -14.74
CA LEU A 220 2.73 -5.82 -13.63
C LEU A 220 1.30 -6.04 -14.13
N LYS A 221 0.67 -7.11 -13.68
CA LYS A 221 -0.75 -7.39 -13.91
C LYS A 221 -1.54 -7.00 -12.64
N VAL A 222 -2.59 -6.19 -12.83
CA VAL A 222 -3.49 -5.71 -11.78
C VAL A 222 -4.90 -6.07 -12.14
N GLY A 223 -5.55 -6.83 -11.29
CA GLY A 223 -6.98 -7.16 -11.41
C GLY A 223 -7.75 -6.73 -10.18
N GLY A 224 -9.00 -6.29 -10.34
CA GLY A 224 -9.79 -5.90 -9.18
C GLY A 224 -11.22 -5.53 -9.49
N LEU A 225 -12.04 -5.65 -8.44
CA LEU A 225 -13.44 -5.25 -8.41
C LEU A 225 -13.64 -4.21 -7.31
N LEU A 226 -14.04 -3.02 -7.73
CA LEU A 226 -14.41 -1.89 -6.87
C LEU A 226 -15.92 -1.76 -6.87
N ARG A 227 -16.54 -1.84 -5.69
CA ARG A 227 -17.95 -1.56 -5.47
C ARG A 227 -18.12 -0.30 -4.65
N THR A 228 -19.01 0.58 -5.09
CA THR A 228 -19.25 1.88 -4.47
C THR A 228 -20.74 2.23 -4.47
N ALA A 229 -21.12 3.28 -3.78
CA ALA A 229 -22.47 3.82 -3.91
C ALA A 229 -22.72 4.47 -5.29
N SER A 230 -21.66 4.82 -6.03
CA SER A 230 -21.73 5.40 -7.38
C SER A 230 -21.56 4.34 -8.48
N GLY A 231 -21.75 3.04 -8.18
CA GLY A 231 -21.67 1.93 -9.11
C GLY A 231 -20.41 1.08 -8.94
N ASP A 232 -20.32 0.02 -9.74
CA ASP A 232 -19.26 -0.98 -9.69
C ASP A 232 -18.29 -0.80 -10.86
N LEU A 233 -17.00 -1.03 -10.62
CA LEU A 233 -15.94 -1.00 -11.62
C LEU A 233 -15.07 -2.24 -11.49
N GLU A 234 -14.87 -2.96 -12.59
CA GLU A 234 -13.96 -4.08 -12.67
C GLU A 234 -12.83 -3.77 -13.67
N ALA A 235 -11.61 -4.08 -13.29
CA ALA A 235 -10.44 -3.88 -14.12
C ALA A 235 -9.55 -5.13 -14.14
N ASP A 236 -8.98 -5.43 -15.31
CA ASP A 236 -7.90 -6.40 -15.52
C ASP A 236 -6.90 -5.75 -16.47
N VAL A 237 -5.84 -5.20 -15.93
CA VAL A 237 -4.89 -4.35 -16.67
C VAL A 237 -3.48 -4.89 -16.48
N THR A 238 -2.75 -4.99 -17.57
CA THR A 238 -1.31 -5.25 -17.59
C THR A 238 -0.57 -3.95 -17.87
N MET A 239 0.41 -3.65 -17.08
CA MET A 239 1.34 -2.53 -17.24
C MET A 239 2.71 -3.08 -17.60
N ASP A 240 3.30 -2.57 -18.67
CA ASP A 240 4.61 -2.97 -19.16
C ASP A 240 5.56 -1.76 -19.17
N THR A 241 6.81 -1.98 -18.79
CA THR A 241 7.90 -1.00 -18.91
C THR A 241 8.96 -1.58 -19.84
N ASP A 242 9.19 -0.96 -20.99
CA ASP A 242 10.19 -1.43 -21.94
C ASP A 242 11.63 -1.09 -21.48
N LYS A 243 12.62 -1.60 -22.22
CA LYS A 243 14.06 -1.37 -21.94
C LYS A 243 14.48 0.10 -21.98
N ASN A 244 13.67 0.97 -22.57
CA ASN A 244 13.88 2.42 -22.66
C ASN A 244 13.13 3.18 -21.56
N GLY A 245 12.48 2.47 -20.63
CA GLY A 245 11.66 3.07 -19.58
C GLY A 245 10.30 3.59 -20.05
N ARG A 246 9.85 3.24 -21.28
CA ARG A 246 8.52 3.59 -21.76
C ARG A 246 7.51 2.68 -21.08
N ARG A 247 6.50 3.29 -20.53
CA ARG A 247 5.41 2.62 -19.84
C ARG A 247 4.18 2.55 -20.74
N SER A 248 3.65 1.34 -20.90
CA SER A 248 2.41 1.07 -21.60
C SER A 248 1.46 0.30 -20.70
N TYR A 249 0.18 0.31 -21.05
CA TYR A 249 -0.83 -0.49 -20.39
C TYR A 249 -1.80 -1.05 -21.40
N SER A 250 -2.36 -2.20 -21.10
CA SER A 250 -3.44 -2.81 -21.87
C SER A 250 -4.32 -3.66 -20.95
N GLY A 251 -5.60 -3.77 -21.27
CA GLY A 251 -6.52 -4.59 -20.49
C GLY A 251 -7.97 -4.20 -20.69
N ASN A 252 -8.82 -4.75 -19.84
CA ASN A 252 -10.25 -4.55 -19.88
C ASN A 252 -10.71 -3.70 -18.66
N LEU A 253 -11.68 -2.86 -18.90
CA LEU A 253 -12.38 -2.09 -17.91
C LEU A 253 -13.89 -2.24 -18.14
N SER A 254 -14.62 -2.66 -17.12
CA SER A 254 -16.08 -2.71 -17.16
C SER A 254 -16.69 -1.91 -16.01
N GLY A 255 -17.76 -1.22 -16.30
CA GLY A 255 -18.55 -0.45 -15.35
C GLY A 255 -19.98 -0.90 -15.36
N VAL A 256 -20.58 -0.96 -14.16
CA VAL A 256 -22.02 -1.30 -14.00
C VAL A 256 -22.67 -0.25 -13.12
N ALA A 257 -23.75 0.33 -13.63
CA ALA A 257 -24.54 1.36 -12.96
C ALA A 257 -23.69 2.54 -12.44
N LEU A 258 -22.63 2.92 -13.18
CA LEU A 258 -21.77 4.04 -12.77
C LEU A 258 -22.51 5.36 -12.89
N ASP A 259 -22.75 6.06 -11.79
CA ASP A 259 -23.29 7.42 -11.73
C ASP A 259 -22.26 8.44 -12.20
N LEU A 260 -22.17 8.59 -13.53
CA LEU A 260 -21.25 9.55 -14.16
C LEU A 260 -21.58 10.99 -13.78
N GLY A 261 -22.85 11.30 -13.52
CA GLY A 261 -23.27 12.63 -13.10
C GLY A 261 -22.68 13.04 -11.76
N THR A 262 -22.70 12.13 -10.79
CA THR A 262 -22.05 12.35 -9.48
C THR A 262 -20.54 12.37 -9.61
N LEU A 263 -19.94 11.42 -10.31
CA LEU A 263 -18.49 11.29 -10.45
C LEU A 263 -17.86 12.50 -11.16
N THR A 264 -18.50 12.97 -12.24
CA THR A 264 -18.03 14.15 -13.02
C THR A 264 -18.51 15.49 -12.47
N SER A 265 -19.39 15.52 -11.45
CA SER A 265 -20.12 16.71 -10.98
C SER A 265 -20.94 17.39 -12.08
N ASN A 266 -21.50 16.63 -13.00
CA ASN A 266 -22.30 17.14 -14.12
C ASN A 266 -23.57 16.29 -14.29
N LYS A 267 -24.46 16.38 -13.29
CA LYS A 267 -25.73 15.64 -13.27
C LYS A 267 -26.75 16.12 -14.30
N GLU A 268 -26.58 17.33 -14.83
CA GLU A 268 -27.45 17.84 -15.89
C GLU A 268 -27.22 17.15 -17.23
N LYS A 269 -25.97 16.63 -17.44
CA LYS A 269 -25.62 15.97 -18.70
C LYS A 269 -25.52 14.46 -18.58
N PHE A 270 -25.02 13.95 -17.47
CA PHE A 270 -24.73 12.54 -17.31
C PHE A 270 -25.57 11.92 -16.19
N GLY A 271 -26.19 10.77 -16.49
CA GLY A 271 -26.76 9.83 -15.52
C GLY A 271 -25.87 8.60 -15.35
N HIS A 272 -26.48 7.43 -15.40
CA HIS A 272 -25.78 6.16 -15.22
C HIS A 272 -25.22 5.63 -16.52
N ALA A 273 -24.15 4.84 -16.41
CA ALA A 273 -23.58 4.14 -17.54
C ALA A 273 -23.14 2.70 -17.19
N ASP A 274 -23.36 1.79 -18.17
CA ASP A 274 -22.87 0.42 -18.19
C ASP A 274 -21.98 0.25 -19.40
N PHE A 275 -20.76 -0.24 -19.21
CA PHE A 275 -19.83 -0.41 -20.32
C PHE A 275 -18.86 -1.56 -20.10
N ASN A 276 -18.31 -2.04 -21.23
CA ASN A 276 -17.17 -2.95 -21.25
C ASN A 276 -16.24 -2.51 -22.40
N VAL A 277 -15.01 -2.12 -22.04
CA VAL A 277 -14.05 -1.58 -22.98
C VAL A 277 -12.68 -2.20 -22.79
N GLU A 278 -11.99 -2.44 -23.90
CA GLU A 278 -10.58 -2.72 -23.97
C GLU A 278 -9.82 -1.40 -24.05
N LEU A 279 -8.77 -1.29 -23.24
CA LEU A 279 -7.89 -0.14 -23.18
C LEU A 279 -6.49 -0.56 -23.61
N LYS A 280 -5.84 0.25 -24.44
CA LYS A 280 -4.43 0.11 -24.79
C LYS A 280 -3.79 1.47 -24.93
N GLY A 281 -2.84 1.77 -24.06
CA GLY A 281 -2.30 3.13 -24.01
C GLY A 281 -0.84 3.21 -23.55
N PHE A 282 -0.35 4.45 -23.57
CA PHE A 282 1.03 4.80 -23.23
C PHE A 282 1.04 5.98 -22.27
N ASN A 283 2.18 6.20 -21.60
CA ASN A 283 2.49 7.40 -20.81
C ASN A 283 1.42 7.77 -19.76
N TYR A 284 0.94 6.79 -19.01
CA TYR A 284 -0.08 6.99 -17.96
C TYR A 284 0.36 7.91 -16.79
N GLN A 285 1.60 8.41 -16.79
CA GLN A 285 2.07 9.42 -15.84
C GLN A 285 1.77 10.87 -16.27
N GLY A 286 1.28 11.08 -17.48
CA GLY A 286 0.84 12.39 -17.95
C GLY A 286 -0.49 12.81 -17.29
N LYS A 287 -0.81 14.11 -17.36
CA LYS A 287 -2.09 14.66 -16.89
C LYS A 287 -3.29 13.97 -17.58
N TYR A 288 -3.11 13.57 -18.83
CA TYR A 288 -4.07 12.81 -19.63
C TYR A 288 -3.35 11.67 -20.32
N PRO A 289 -3.55 10.40 -19.91
CA PRO A 289 -2.97 9.26 -20.61
C PRO A 289 -3.57 9.16 -22.02
N GLU A 290 -2.73 8.79 -22.99
CA GLU A 290 -3.20 8.46 -24.34
C GLU A 290 -3.64 6.99 -24.34
N SER A 291 -4.87 6.73 -24.79
CA SER A 291 -5.45 5.39 -24.82
C SER A 291 -6.27 5.13 -26.08
N ASN A 292 -6.02 4.02 -26.75
CA ASN A 292 -6.97 3.44 -27.66
C ASN A 292 -8.07 2.78 -26.80
N ILE A 293 -9.33 3.08 -27.10
CA ILE A 293 -10.49 2.57 -26.41
C ILE A 293 -11.36 1.86 -27.45
N LYS A 294 -11.66 0.58 -27.20
CA LYS A 294 -12.54 -0.21 -28.05
C LYS A 294 -13.51 -1.00 -27.19
N GLY A 295 -14.79 -0.96 -27.52
CA GLY A 295 -15.77 -1.74 -26.77
C GLY A 295 -17.19 -1.26 -26.97
N VAL A 296 -18.02 -1.58 -25.97
CA VAL A 296 -19.45 -1.29 -26.01
C VAL A 296 -19.88 -0.59 -24.72
N VAL A 297 -20.59 0.50 -24.86
CA VAL A 297 -21.40 1.09 -23.81
C VAL A 297 -22.81 0.53 -23.95
N SER A 298 -23.15 -0.42 -23.08
CA SER A 298 -24.43 -1.12 -23.13
C SER A 298 -25.60 -0.20 -22.86
N SER A 299 -25.38 0.78 -21.98
CA SER A 299 -26.34 1.84 -21.63
C SER A 299 -25.59 3.08 -21.16
N ILE A 300 -26.06 4.24 -21.56
CA ILE A 300 -25.61 5.53 -21.02
C ILE A 300 -26.75 6.54 -21.05
N GLU A 301 -26.95 7.22 -19.95
CA GLU A 301 -27.87 8.34 -19.83
C GLU A 301 -27.10 9.65 -20.09
N TYR A 302 -27.50 10.37 -21.13
CA TYR A 302 -26.89 11.65 -21.52
C TYR A 302 -27.94 12.65 -21.97
N SER A 303 -28.02 13.82 -21.33
CA SER A 303 -28.95 14.92 -21.64
C SER A 303 -30.42 14.44 -21.73
N ASP A 304 -30.87 13.71 -20.72
CA ASP A 304 -32.23 13.13 -20.59
C ASP A 304 -32.58 12.00 -21.59
N TYR A 305 -31.62 11.57 -22.40
CA TYR A 305 -31.77 10.43 -23.31
C TYR A 305 -30.96 9.23 -22.85
N GLN A 306 -31.55 8.04 -23.01
CA GLN A 306 -30.85 6.78 -22.80
C GLN A 306 -30.38 6.22 -24.15
N TYR A 307 -29.08 6.17 -24.32
CA TYR A 307 -28.43 5.51 -25.46
C TYR A 307 -28.08 4.07 -25.08
N LYS A 308 -28.28 3.13 -26.01
CA LYS A 308 -28.01 1.70 -25.80
C LYS A 308 -27.13 1.13 -26.90
N ASN A 309 -26.24 0.18 -26.52
CA ASN A 309 -25.36 -0.54 -27.42
C ASN A 309 -24.48 0.38 -28.28
N VAL A 310 -23.96 1.42 -27.68
CA VAL A 310 -23.05 2.38 -28.34
C VAL A 310 -21.68 1.72 -28.47
N THR A 311 -21.21 1.55 -29.70
CA THR A 311 -19.89 0.98 -30.00
C THR A 311 -18.85 2.10 -29.98
N LEU A 312 -17.77 1.92 -29.22
CA LEU A 312 -16.64 2.81 -29.18
C LEU A 312 -15.44 2.20 -29.93
N ASP A 313 -14.83 2.95 -30.83
CA ASP A 313 -13.56 2.59 -31.47
C ASP A 313 -12.78 3.88 -31.78
N GLY A 314 -11.83 4.24 -30.92
CA GLY A 314 -11.12 5.51 -31.08
C GLY A 314 -10.01 5.72 -30.08
N ILE A 315 -9.49 6.93 -30.08
CA ILE A 315 -8.36 7.37 -29.27
C ILE A 315 -8.84 8.44 -28.28
N TYR A 316 -8.57 8.21 -27.01
CA TYR A 316 -8.65 9.23 -25.97
C TYR A 316 -7.29 9.88 -25.79
N LYS A 317 -7.24 11.19 -25.93
CA LYS A 317 -6.02 12.00 -25.79
C LYS A 317 -6.37 13.42 -25.37
N ASP A 318 -5.53 14.04 -24.53
CA ASP A 318 -5.67 15.43 -24.08
C ASP A 318 -7.07 15.78 -23.53
N GLY A 319 -7.74 14.80 -22.89
CA GLY A 319 -9.07 15.00 -22.33
C GLY A 319 -10.22 14.87 -23.31
N GLY A 320 -9.95 14.53 -24.57
CA GLY A 320 -10.93 14.35 -25.64
C GLY A 320 -10.92 12.94 -26.24
N PHE A 321 -12.07 12.48 -26.74
CA PHE A 321 -12.21 11.25 -27.51
C PHE A 321 -12.36 11.56 -28.99
N ASN A 322 -11.59 10.91 -29.83
CA ASN A 322 -11.65 11.01 -31.30
C ASN A 322 -11.78 9.61 -31.89
N GLY A 323 -12.91 9.31 -32.53
CA GLY A 323 -13.18 7.97 -33.06
C GLY A 323 -14.61 7.83 -33.56
N LYS A 324 -15.00 6.56 -33.76
CA LYS A 324 -16.37 6.19 -34.14
C LYS A 324 -17.17 5.89 -32.85
N VAL A 325 -18.39 6.35 -32.85
CA VAL A 325 -19.37 6.14 -31.80
C VAL A 325 -20.65 5.57 -32.41
#